data_416179fe519dc21c3e6fe5cee2861648
#
_entry.id   416179fe519dc21c3e6fe5cee2861648
#
_cell.length_a   1.000
_cell.length_b   1.000
_cell.length_c   1.000
_cell.angle_alpha   90.00
_cell.angle_beta   90.00
_cell.angle_gamma   90.00
#
_symmetry.space_group_name_H-M   'P 1'
#
loop_
_entity.id
_entity.type
_entity.pdbx_description
1 polymer ?
#
loop_
_entity_poly.entity_id
_entity_poly.type
_entity_poly.pdbx_seq_one_letter_code
_entity_poly.pdbx_strand_id
1 'polypeptide(L)'
;MKKLWNGFKIAFSMYSRIPMPESRWNEENQTYAMVFFPWVGAVVAGVFLGVWQLREWALVRGVLESDLFWSGALVLVPFLITGGIHMDGFMDTRDALSACAPRERRLEILKDPHTGAFAVISCGLYLMAMLGLYGTLHWRTAAVTAAGFVLSRILSGLSVVTFPKAKKEGTVAALAEAAGNRAVRRTLVVYLLLLGAGMGIWGGMTGMAALLCAGICFARYYWMSRNYFGGITGDLAGYFLQMCELWIAAGAVAMDVVLKVF
;
A
#
# COMPACT_ATOMS: atom_id res chain seq x y z
N MET A 1 -27.63 0.92 -4.72
CA MET A 1 -26.71 0.87 -5.88
C MET A 1 -25.98 2.19 -6.13
N LYS A 2 -26.63 3.36 -6.18
CA LYS A 2 -25.98 4.66 -6.44
C LYS A 2 -24.85 5.00 -5.44
N LYS A 3 -25.01 4.75 -4.14
CA LYS A 3 -23.99 5.01 -3.10
C LYS A 3 -22.73 4.16 -3.28
N LEU A 4 -22.88 2.88 -3.61
CA LEU A 4 -21.72 2.00 -3.88
C LEU A 4 -20.96 2.43 -5.12
N TRP A 5 -21.67 2.78 -6.21
CA TRP A 5 -21.04 3.29 -7.43
C TRP A 5 -20.30 4.62 -7.20
N ASN A 6 -20.87 5.52 -6.41
CA ASN A 6 -20.19 6.75 -6.04
C ASN A 6 -18.95 6.48 -5.15
N GLY A 7 -19.05 5.58 -4.17
CA GLY A 7 -17.90 5.15 -3.37
C GLY A 7 -16.77 4.56 -4.21
N PHE A 8 -17.10 3.74 -5.21
CA PHE A 8 -16.14 3.22 -6.19
C PHE A 8 -15.43 4.36 -6.93
N LYS A 9 -16.20 5.28 -7.54
CA LYS A 9 -15.63 6.42 -8.27
C LYS A 9 -14.73 7.28 -7.38
N ILE A 10 -15.16 7.57 -6.15
CA ILE A 10 -14.38 8.37 -5.20
C ILE A 10 -13.07 7.66 -4.85
N ALA A 11 -13.10 6.36 -4.54
CA ALA A 11 -11.89 5.61 -4.23
C ALA A 11 -10.87 5.66 -5.39
N PHE A 12 -11.33 5.43 -6.62
CA PHE A 12 -10.45 5.46 -7.80
C PHE A 12 -9.95 6.88 -8.11
N SER A 13 -10.80 7.91 -7.99
CA SER A 13 -10.39 9.31 -8.19
C SER A 13 -9.38 9.80 -7.14
N MET A 14 -9.48 9.31 -5.88
CA MET A 14 -8.55 9.68 -4.81
C MET A 14 -7.20 8.98 -4.91
N TYR A 15 -7.21 7.69 -5.25
CA TYR A 15 -6.05 6.81 -5.06
C TYR A 15 -5.48 6.27 -6.36
N SER A 16 -5.97 6.74 -7.51
CA SER A 16 -5.42 6.38 -8.81
C SER A 16 -5.50 7.52 -9.82
N ARG A 17 -4.73 7.41 -10.90
CA ARG A 17 -4.82 8.27 -12.08
C ARG A 17 -5.80 7.75 -13.13
N ILE A 18 -6.54 6.70 -12.83
CA ILE A 18 -7.55 6.15 -13.72
C ILE A 18 -8.70 7.17 -13.83
N PRO A 19 -9.01 7.65 -15.04
CA PRO A 19 -10.05 8.66 -15.20
C PRO A 19 -11.41 8.11 -14.78
N MET A 20 -12.08 8.81 -13.87
CA MET A 20 -13.42 8.47 -13.38
C MET A 20 -14.41 9.57 -13.71
N PRO A 21 -15.68 9.23 -14.02
CA PRO A 21 -16.73 10.22 -14.14
C PRO A 21 -16.90 11.01 -12.85
N GLU A 22 -17.25 12.30 -12.96
CA GLU A 22 -17.45 13.19 -11.82
C GLU A 22 -18.37 12.56 -10.76
N SER A 23 -18.00 12.77 -9.51
CA SER A 23 -18.76 12.35 -8.35
C SER A 23 -18.89 13.53 -7.39
N ARG A 24 -20.07 13.70 -6.80
CA ARG A 24 -20.23 14.67 -5.71
C ARG A 24 -19.55 14.15 -4.45
N TRP A 25 -18.63 14.94 -3.93
CA TRP A 25 -17.85 14.64 -2.72
C TRP A 25 -18.65 15.09 -1.49
N ASN A 26 -19.58 14.28 -1.03
CA ASN A 26 -20.31 14.45 0.20
C ASN A 26 -20.15 13.22 1.11
N GLU A 27 -20.43 13.37 2.40
CA GLU A 27 -20.29 12.29 3.39
C GLU A 27 -21.01 11.00 2.97
N GLU A 28 -22.21 11.13 2.41
CA GLU A 28 -23.02 10.01 1.96
C GLU A 28 -22.33 9.18 0.86
N ASN A 29 -21.68 9.85 -0.09
CA ASN A 29 -20.98 9.22 -1.21
C ASN A 29 -19.60 8.68 -0.79
N GLN A 30 -18.95 9.31 0.21
CA GLN A 30 -17.65 8.89 0.74
C GLN A 30 -17.75 7.65 1.65
N THR A 31 -18.93 7.35 2.20
CA THR A 31 -19.15 6.25 3.16
C THR A 31 -18.51 4.92 2.73
N TYR A 32 -18.62 4.58 1.46
CA TYR A 32 -18.11 3.30 0.93
C TYR A 32 -16.76 3.40 0.20
N ALA A 33 -16.13 4.58 0.16
CA ALA A 33 -14.85 4.73 -0.55
C ALA A 33 -13.79 3.75 -0.03
N MET A 34 -13.70 3.58 1.29
CA MET A 34 -12.75 2.64 1.91
C MET A 34 -13.01 1.16 1.55
N VAL A 35 -14.25 0.77 1.23
CA VAL A 35 -14.58 -0.58 0.74
C VAL A 35 -13.95 -0.83 -0.64
N PHE A 36 -13.85 0.20 -1.47
CA PHE A 36 -13.30 0.10 -2.83
C PHE A 36 -11.81 0.45 -2.92
N PHE A 37 -11.19 0.90 -1.84
CA PHE A 37 -9.75 1.16 -1.81
C PHE A 37 -8.91 -0.10 -2.14
N PRO A 38 -9.22 -1.31 -1.62
CA PRO A 38 -8.55 -2.55 -2.02
C PRO A 38 -8.67 -2.88 -3.51
N TRP A 39 -9.71 -2.42 -4.20
CA TRP A 39 -9.89 -2.63 -5.64
C TRP A 39 -8.89 -1.84 -6.47
N VAL A 40 -8.45 -0.66 -6.01
CA VAL A 40 -7.30 0.04 -6.61
C VAL A 40 -6.05 -0.85 -6.51
N GLY A 41 -5.85 -1.51 -5.36
CA GLY A 41 -4.80 -2.51 -5.19
C GLY A 41 -4.91 -3.70 -6.14
N ALA A 42 -6.15 -4.16 -6.41
CA ALA A 42 -6.38 -5.25 -7.37
C ALA A 42 -6.02 -4.85 -8.80
N VAL A 43 -6.25 -3.58 -9.20
CA VAL A 43 -5.79 -3.08 -10.50
C VAL A 43 -4.26 -3.02 -10.55
N VAL A 44 -3.61 -2.51 -9.51
CA VAL A 44 -2.12 -2.52 -9.41
C VAL A 44 -1.60 -3.95 -9.53
N ALA A 45 -2.19 -4.89 -8.78
CA ALA A 45 -1.82 -6.31 -8.82
C ALA A 45 -1.98 -6.93 -10.21
N GLY A 46 -3.09 -6.67 -10.88
CA GLY A 46 -3.36 -7.17 -12.23
C GLY A 46 -2.35 -6.68 -13.26
N VAL A 47 -2.06 -5.36 -13.25
CA VAL A 47 -1.05 -4.78 -14.16
C VAL A 47 0.35 -5.29 -13.80
N PHE A 48 0.68 -5.39 -12.52
CA PHE A 48 1.96 -5.94 -12.07
C PHE A 48 2.18 -7.37 -12.58
N LEU A 49 1.19 -8.25 -12.41
CA LEU A 49 1.24 -9.62 -12.92
C LEU A 49 1.28 -9.67 -14.46
N GLY A 50 0.60 -8.77 -15.13
CA GLY A 50 0.66 -8.62 -16.59
C GLY A 50 2.07 -8.26 -17.08
N VAL A 51 2.74 -7.30 -16.43
CA VAL A 51 4.13 -6.94 -16.73
C VAL A 51 5.08 -8.09 -16.40
N TRP A 52 4.87 -8.77 -15.26
CA TRP A 52 5.64 -9.94 -14.89
C TRP A 52 5.49 -11.08 -15.92
N GLN A 53 4.27 -11.37 -16.36
CA GLN A 53 4.02 -12.37 -17.41
C GLN A 53 4.67 -12.00 -18.76
N LEU A 54 4.64 -10.70 -19.10
CA LEU A 54 5.31 -10.19 -20.29
C LEU A 54 6.84 -10.37 -20.20
N ARG A 55 7.43 -10.15 -19.00
CA ARG A 55 8.83 -10.48 -18.72
C ARG A 55 9.13 -11.94 -19.02
N GLU A 56 8.37 -12.87 -18.45
CA GLU A 56 8.58 -14.31 -18.64
C GLU A 56 8.50 -14.69 -20.14
N TRP A 57 7.49 -14.14 -20.82
CA TRP A 57 7.34 -14.34 -22.26
C TRP A 57 8.53 -13.81 -23.07
N ALA A 58 9.04 -12.62 -22.72
CA ALA A 58 10.17 -11.99 -23.40
C ALA A 58 11.48 -12.74 -23.17
N LEU A 59 11.73 -13.18 -21.92
CA LEU A 59 12.92 -13.96 -21.57
C LEU A 59 12.96 -15.31 -22.30
N VAL A 60 11.84 -16.04 -22.35
CA VAL A 60 11.74 -17.32 -23.08
C VAL A 60 12.00 -17.13 -24.58
N ARG A 61 11.67 -15.97 -25.14
CA ARG A 61 11.88 -15.65 -26.56
C ARG A 61 13.21 -15.00 -26.89
N GLY A 62 14.02 -14.66 -25.88
CA GLY A 62 15.27 -13.94 -26.07
C GLY A 62 15.09 -12.52 -26.67
N VAL A 63 13.91 -11.91 -26.46
CA VAL A 63 13.60 -10.60 -27.05
C VAL A 63 14.19 -9.46 -26.22
N LEU A 64 14.11 -9.57 -24.90
CA LEU A 64 14.63 -8.58 -23.95
C LEU A 64 15.04 -9.28 -22.65
N GLU A 65 16.32 -9.61 -22.53
CA GLU A 65 16.86 -10.44 -21.45
C GLU A 65 17.33 -9.65 -20.22
N SER A 66 17.09 -8.34 -20.19
CA SER A 66 17.52 -7.49 -19.08
C SER A 66 16.61 -7.62 -17.86
N ASP A 67 17.02 -8.34 -16.84
CA ASP A 67 16.32 -8.40 -15.55
C ASP A 67 16.18 -7.02 -14.89
N LEU A 68 17.18 -6.15 -15.05
CA LEU A 68 17.12 -4.79 -14.52
C LEU A 68 15.99 -3.97 -15.16
N PHE A 69 15.83 -4.10 -16.50
CA PHE A 69 14.73 -3.42 -17.21
C PHE A 69 13.35 -3.86 -16.66
N TRP A 70 13.15 -5.17 -16.55
CA TRP A 70 11.88 -5.71 -16.08
C TRP A 70 11.58 -5.41 -14.61
N SER A 71 12.62 -5.47 -13.77
CA SER A 71 12.49 -5.06 -12.35
C SER A 71 12.12 -3.59 -12.24
N GLY A 72 12.75 -2.73 -13.03
CA GLY A 72 12.41 -1.31 -13.11
C GLY A 72 10.97 -1.09 -13.58
N ALA A 73 10.54 -1.81 -14.62
CA ALA A 73 9.16 -1.74 -15.12
C ALA A 73 8.15 -2.15 -14.02
N LEU A 74 8.42 -3.23 -13.27
CA LEU A 74 7.59 -3.66 -12.15
C LEU A 74 7.52 -2.63 -11.02
N VAL A 75 8.65 -2.00 -10.68
CA VAL A 75 8.69 -0.93 -9.66
C VAL A 75 7.85 0.28 -10.08
N LEU A 76 7.80 0.62 -11.37
CA LEU A 76 7.03 1.75 -11.87
C LEU A 76 5.50 1.51 -11.84
N VAL A 77 5.03 0.27 -11.91
CA VAL A 77 3.59 -0.05 -11.99
C VAL A 77 2.75 0.65 -10.92
N PRO A 78 3.03 0.51 -9.60
CA PRO A 78 2.22 1.17 -8.58
C PRO A 78 2.25 2.70 -8.70
N PHE A 79 3.39 3.30 -9.08
CA PHE A 79 3.51 4.76 -9.25
C PHE A 79 2.70 5.29 -10.44
N LEU A 80 2.74 4.59 -11.56
CA LEU A 80 1.97 4.99 -12.75
C LEU A 80 0.47 4.92 -12.51
N ILE A 81 0.00 3.90 -11.79
CA ILE A 81 -1.43 3.73 -11.50
C ILE A 81 -1.91 4.70 -10.43
N THR A 82 -1.15 4.88 -9.33
CA THR A 82 -1.57 5.70 -8.18
C THR A 82 -1.15 7.17 -8.30
N GLY A 83 -0.29 7.50 -9.25
CA GLY A 83 0.28 8.84 -9.39
C GLY A 83 1.27 9.22 -8.29
N GLY A 84 1.77 8.24 -7.51
CA GLY A 84 2.75 8.46 -6.47
C GLY A 84 2.21 8.97 -5.13
N ILE A 85 0.89 9.12 -4.97
CA ILE A 85 0.27 9.69 -3.75
C ILE A 85 0.72 9.00 -2.45
N HIS A 86 0.98 7.71 -2.48
CA HIS A 86 1.42 6.97 -1.30
C HIS A 86 2.91 7.16 -1.02
N MET A 87 3.71 7.36 -2.08
CA MET A 87 5.13 7.69 -1.95
C MET A 87 5.34 9.10 -1.39
N ASP A 88 4.50 10.05 -1.78
CA ASP A 88 4.45 11.38 -1.19
C ASP A 88 4.31 11.31 0.33
N GLY A 89 3.26 10.65 0.83
CA GLY A 89 3.08 10.44 2.27
C GLY A 89 4.21 9.62 2.93
N PHE A 90 4.86 8.69 2.21
CA PHE A 90 6.04 7.99 2.69
C PHE A 90 7.20 8.97 2.91
N MET A 91 7.48 9.81 1.95
CA MET A 91 8.57 10.79 1.99
C MET A 91 8.37 11.79 3.13
N ASP A 92 7.19 12.40 3.24
CA ASP A 92 6.83 13.34 4.30
C ASP A 92 6.96 12.73 5.69
N THR A 93 6.47 11.48 5.85
CA THR A 93 6.60 10.75 7.10
C THR A 93 8.06 10.44 7.45
N ARG A 94 8.90 10.14 6.47
CA ARG A 94 10.33 9.90 6.68
C ARG A 94 11.05 11.15 7.16
N ASP A 95 10.74 12.30 6.59
CA ASP A 95 11.29 13.57 7.07
C ASP A 95 10.83 13.88 8.50
N ALA A 96 9.54 13.76 8.77
CA ALA A 96 8.99 14.00 10.10
C ALA A 96 9.58 13.07 11.17
N LEU A 97 9.84 11.79 10.84
CA LEU A 97 10.46 10.83 11.77
C LEU A 97 11.94 11.14 11.99
N SER A 98 12.66 11.59 10.97
CA SER A 98 14.09 11.88 11.02
C SER A 98 14.43 13.16 11.78
N ALA A 99 13.48 14.07 11.95
CA ALA A 99 13.66 15.35 12.61
C ALA A 99 13.92 15.25 14.12
N CYS A 100 13.79 14.07 14.76
CA CYS A 100 13.98 13.86 16.21
C CYS A 100 13.27 14.90 17.10
N ALA A 101 12.12 15.42 16.63
CA ALA A 101 11.39 16.54 17.19
C ALA A 101 10.17 16.07 18.03
N PRO A 102 9.61 16.93 18.90
CA PRO A 102 8.35 16.66 19.58
C PRO A 102 7.19 16.52 18.58
N ARG A 103 6.08 15.94 19.06
CA ARG A 103 4.91 15.60 18.24
C ARG A 103 4.38 16.76 17.38
N GLU A 104 4.26 17.94 18.00
CA GLU A 104 3.72 19.15 17.35
C GLU A 104 4.57 19.52 16.13
N ARG A 105 5.89 19.52 16.30
CA ARG A 105 6.83 19.84 15.21
C ARG A 105 6.81 18.80 14.11
N ARG A 106 6.67 17.50 14.44
CA ARG A 106 6.50 16.46 13.43
C ARG A 106 5.24 16.64 12.61
N LEU A 107 4.12 17.05 13.25
CA LEU A 107 2.86 17.34 12.55
C LEU A 107 2.93 18.61 11.68
N GLU A 108 3.84 19.55 12.00
CA GLU A 108 4.15 20.70 11.15
C GLU A 108 4.95 20.28 9.91
N ILE A 109 5.98 19.44 10.09
CA ILE A 109 6.80 18.91 8.99
C ILE A 109 5.93 18.16 7.97
N LEU A 110 4.95 17.36 8.41
CA LEU A 110 3.99 16.71 7.51
C LEU A 110 3.14 17.69 6.66
N LYS A 111 3.16 18.98 6.95
CA LYS A 111 2.44 20.01 6.19
C LYS A 111 3.38 20.90 5.37
N ASP A 112 4.68 20.75 5.55
CA ASP A 112 5.67 21.53 4.83
C ASP A 112 5.70 21.09 3.37
N PRO A 113 5.49 21.98 2.40
CA PRO A 113 5.55 21.63 0.99
C PRO A 113 6.99 21.34 0.49
N HIS A 114 8.00 21.59 1.32
CA HIS A 114 9.39 21.36 0.96
C HIS A 114 9.83 19.95 1.34
N THR A 115 10.44 19.26 0.40
CA THR A 115 10.98 17.91 0.62
C THR A 115 12.35 17.99 1.25
N GLY A 116 12.53 17.33 2.39
CA GLY A 116 13.81 17.26 3.08
C GLY A 116 14.75 16.17 2.53
N ALA A 117 16.02 16.25 2.93
CA ALA A 117 17.04 15.31 2.49
C ALA A 117 16.75 13.85 2.89
N PHE A 118 16.17 13.63 4.09
CA PHE A 118 15.85 12.29 4.56
C PHE A 118 14.71 11.63 3.78
N ALA A 119 13.75 12.40 3.28
CA ALA A 119 12.72 11.92 2.36
C ALA A 119 13.36 11.38 1.08
N VAL A 120 14.26 12.17 0.46
CA VAL A 120 14.94 11.80 -0.79
C VAL A 120 15.79 10.55 -0.61
N ILE A 121 16.61 10.50 0.45
CA ILE A 121 17.46 9.33 0.77
C ILE A 121 16.57 8.11 0.99
N SER A 122 15.49 8.22 1.77
CA SER A 122 14.60 7.12 2.07
C SER A 122 13.85 6.62 0.84
N CYS A 123 13.44 7.52 -0.06
CA CYS A 123 12.84 7.19 -1.34
C CYS A 123 13.82 6.39 -2.21
N GLY A 124 15.07 6.87 -2.34
CA GLY A 124 16.11 6.16 -3.09
C GLY A 124 16.36 4.75 -2.54
N LEU A 125 16.52 4.61 -1.23
CA LEU A 125 16.71 3.31 -0.58
C LEU A 125 15.52 2.38 -0.79
N TYR A 126 14.28 2.90 -0.70
CA TYR A 126 13.07 2.14 -0.98
C TYR A 126 13.04 1.62 -2.42
N LEU A 127 13.30 2.50 -3.40
CA LEU A 127 13.29 2.13 -4.82
C LEU A 127 14.36 1.09 -5.14
N MET A 128 15.57 1.23 -4.59
CA MET A 128 16.65 0.26 -4.75
C MET A 128 16.30 -1.11 -4.11
N ALA A 129 15.69 -1.10 -2.93
CA ALA A 129 15.24 -2.33 -2.29
C ALA A 129 14.17 -3.05 -3.12
N MET A 130 13.16 -2.30 -3.62
CA MET A 130 12.12 -2.88 -4.47
C MET A 130 12.69 -3.39 -5.79
N LEU A 131 13.63 -2.67 -6.41
CA LEU A 131 14.32 -3.10 -7.63
C LEU A 131 15.05 -4.44 -7.42
N GLY A 132 15.79 -4.56 -6.32
CA GLY A 132 16.48 -5.81 -5.97
C GLY A 132 15.50 -6.95 -5.71
N LEU A 133 14.46 -6.72 -4.93
CA LEU A 133 13.45 -7.74 -4.63
C LEU A 133 12.70 -8.20 -5.88
N TYR A 134 12.31 -7.27 -6.76
CA TYR A 134 11.54 -7.60 -7.96
C TYR A 134 12.37 -8.33 -9.02
N GLY A 135 13.69 -8.15 -9.02
CA GLY A 135 14.61 -8.93 -9.86
C GLY A 135 14.68 -10.41 -9.51
N THR A 136 14.31 -10.79 -8.28
CA THR A 136 14.37 -12.18 -7.81
C THR A 136 13.02 -12.91 -7.86
N LEU A 137 11.95 -12.26 -8.32
CA LEU A 137 10.62 -12.83 -8.30
C LEU A 137 10.48 -13.98 -9.31
N HIS A 138 9.90 -15.08 -8.85
CA HIS A 138 9.31 -16.12 -9.67
C HIS A 138 7.79 -16.16 -9.47
N TRP A 139 7.07 -17.00 -10.20
CA TRP A 139 5.59 -17.00 -10.22
C TRP A 139 4.93 -16.90 -8.83
N ARG A 140 5.36 -17.74 -7.88
CA ARG A 140 4.73 -17.77 -6.55
C ARG A 140 4.99 -16.47 -5.77
N THR A 141 6.25 -16.01 -5.74
CA THR A 141 6.62 -14.76 -5.05
C THR A 141 6.01 -13.54 -5.74
N ALA A 142 5.92 -13.53 -7.07
CA ALA A 142 5.25 -12.47 -7.83
C ALA A 142 3.76 -12.39 -7.50
N ALA A 143 3.07 -13.53 -7.45
CA ALA A 143 1.64 -13.55 -7.12
C ALA A 143 1.37 -13.18 -5.65
N VAL A 144 2.22 -13.61 -4.69
CA VAL A 144 2.12 -13.18 -3.28
C VAL A 144 2.38 -11.68 -3.15
N THR A 145 3.38 -11.14 -3.85
CA THR A 145 3.67 -9.71 -3.89
C THR A 145 2.50 -8.91 -4.49
N ALA A 146 1.92 -9.40 -5.58
CA ALA A 146 0.73 -8.80 -6.19
C ALA A 146 -0.47 -8.79 -5.23
N ALA A 147 -0.73 -9.89 -4.52
CA ALA A 147 -1.74 -9.93 -3.47
C ALA A 147 -1.44 -8.93 -2.34
N GLY A 148 -0.17 -8.62 -2.10
CA GLY A 148 0.30 -7.61 -1.17
C GLY A 148 -0.23 -6.20 -1.46
N PHE A 149 -0.41 -5.82 -2.74
CA PHE A 149 -1.03 -4.54 -3.10
C PHE A 149 -2.49 -4.44 -2.64
N VAL A 150 -3.21 -5.53 -2.65
CA VAL A 150 -4.59 -5.58 -2.12
C VAL A 150 -4.57 -5.57 -0.60
N LEU A 151 -3.72 -6.39 0.01
CA LEU A 151 -3.60 -6.54 1.47
C LEU A 151 -3.22 -5.23 2.16
N SER A 152 -2.24 -4.50 1.63
CA SER A 152 -1.80 -3.21 2.17
C SER A 152 -2.95 -2.20 2.23
N ARG A 153 -3.80 -2.17 1.21
CA ARG A 153 -4.97 -1.28 1.15
C ARG A 153 -6.11 -1.72 2.06
N ILE A 154 -6.33 -3.02 2.23
CA ILE A 154 -7.28 -3.53 3.22
C ILE A 154 -6.86 -3.08 4.63
N LEU A 155 -5.59 -3.29 5.00
CA LEU A 155 -5.04 -2.91 6.30
C LEU A 155 -5.04 -1.39 6.49
N SER A 156 -4.68 -0.61 5.47
CA SER A 156 -4.77 0.84 5.50
C SER A 156 -6.21 1.32 5.69
N GLY A 157 -7.17 0.77 4.96
CA GLY A 157 -8.60 1.05 5.14
C GLY A 157 -9.09 0.69 6.55
N LEU A 158 -8.66 -0.45 7.11
CA LEU A 158 -8.96 -0.82 8.50
C LEU A 158 -8.37 0.19 9.48
N SER A 159 -7.15 0.69 9.26
CA SER A 159 -6.55 1.71 10.12
C SER A 159 -7.37 3.01 10.12
N VAL A 160 -7.87 3.42 8.95
CA VAL A 160 -8.72 4.61 8.83
C VAL A 160 -10.00 4.49 9.66
N VAL A 161 -10.61 3.32 9.75
CA VAL A 161 -11.87 3.12 10.51
C VAL A 161 -11.67 2.70 11.96
N THR A 162 -10.45 2.35 12.40
CA THR A 162 -10.21 1.80 13.74
C THR A 162 -9.18 2.56 14.58
N PHE A 163 -8.18 3.19 13.96
CA PHE A 163 -7.09 3.84 14.70
C PHE A 163 -7.49 5.26 15.14
N PRO A 164 -6.91 5.77 16.24
CA PRO A 164 -7.08 7.16 16.64
C PRO A 164 -6.52 8.09 15.55
N LYS A 165 -7.16 9.25 15.36
CA LYS A 165 -6.76 10.26 14.38
C LYS A 165 -5.84 11.29 15.05
N ALA A 166 -4.76 11.70 14.36
CA ALA A 166 -3.85 12.72 14.88
C ALA A 166 -4.50 14.13 14.89
N LYS A 167 -5.46 14.35 14.00
CA LYS A 167 -6.20 15.63 13.86
C LYS A 167 -7.70 15.33 13.76
N LYS A 168 -8.52 16.28 14.23
CA LYS A 168 -9.98 16.20 14.09
C LYS A 168 -10.47 16.59 12.70
N GLU A 169 -9.65 17.28 11.92
CA GLU A 169 -9.95 17.80 10.58
C GLU A 169 -8.99 17.20 9.55
N GLY A 170 -9.40 17.17 8.27
CA GLY A 170 -8.62 16.66 7.15
C GLY A 170 -9.25 15.45 6.48
N THR A 171 -8.71 15.07 5.32
CA THR A 171 -9.26 14.00 4.45
C THR A 171 -9.45 12.66 5.18
N VAL A 172 -8.47 12.24 6.00
CA VAL A 172 -8.58 10.97 6.76
C VAL A 172 -9.63 11.06 7.86
N ALA A 173 -9.76 12.21 8.53
CA ALA A 173 -10.80 12.39 9.53
C ALA A 173 -12.20 12.35 8.90
N ALA A 174 -12.41 13.06 7.80
CA ALA A 174 -13.66 13.05 7.03
C ALA A 174 -14.00 11.64 6.49
N LEU A 175 -13.02 10.94 5.92
CA LEU A 175 -13.23 9.55 5.48
C LEU A 175 -13.51 8.59 6.63
N ALA A 176 -12.87 8.77 7.79
CA ALA A 176 -13.11 7.95 8.97
C ALA A 176 -14.52 8.19 9.54
N GLU A 177 -14.99 9.43 9.56
CA GLU A 177 -16.35 9.78 9.99
C GLU A 177 -17.39 9.20 9.03
N ALA A 178 -17.23 9.43 7.73
CA ALA A 178 -18.09 8.85 6.70
C ALA A 178 -18.06 7.31 6.71
N ALA A 179 -16.88 6.70 6.86
CA ALA A 179 -16.68 5.25 6.86
C ALA A 179 -16.88 4.60 8.25
N GLY A 180 -17.22 5.34 9.30
CA GLY A 180 -17.43 4.83 10.65
C GLY A 180 -18.57 3.79 10.78
N ASN A 181 -19.18 3.44 9.65
CA ASN A 181 -20.21 2.44 9.52
C ASN A 181 -19.64 1.02 9.78
N ARG A 182 -20.33 0.28 10.69
CA ARG A 182 -20.00 -1.12 10.98
C ARG A 182 -19.94 -2.01 9.74
N ALA A 183 -20.70 -1.68 8.68
CA ALA A 183 -20.71 -2.42 7.43
C ALA A 183 -19.34 -2.30 6.71
N VAL A 184 -18.76 -1.09 6.62
CA VAL A 184 -17.45 -0.87 5.99
C VAL A 184 -16.37 -1.70 6.69
N ARG A 185 -16.30 -1.62 8.03
CA ARG A 185 -15.35 -2.40 8.82
C ARG A 185 -15.53 -3.91 8.62
N ARG A 186 -16.78 -4.40 8.62
CA ARG A 186 -17.08 -5.82 8.39
C ARG A 186 -16.62 -6.27 7.01
N THR A 187 -16.89 -5.47 5.96
CA THR A 187 -16.47 -5.79 4.60
C THR A 187 -14.95 -5.86 4.48
N LEU A 188 -14.22 -4.91 5.06
CA LEU A 188 -12.74 -4.95 5.06
C LEU A 188 -12.19 -6.16 5.83
N VAL A 189 -12.82 -6.54 6.95
CA VAL A 189 -12.45 -7.76 7.68
C VAL A 189 -12.72 -9.02 6.84
N VAL A 190 -13.85 -9.09 6.14
CA VAL A 190 -14.13 -10.20 5.22
C VAL A 190 -13.09 -10.28 4.11
N TYR A 191 -12.74 -9.13 3.49
CA TYR A 191 -11.66 -9.09 2.49
C TYR A 191 -10.33 -9.58 3.07
N LEU A 192 -9.98 -9.15 4.29
CA LEU A 192 -8.76 -9.59 4.97
C LEU A 192 -8.73 -11.11 5.18
N LEU A 193 -9.84 -11.68 5.66
CA LEU A 193 -9.93 -13.13 5.90
C LEU A 193 -9.86 -13.93 4.60
N LEU A 194 -10.59 -13.52 3.57
CA LEU A 194 -10.60 -14.22 2.27
C LEU A 194 -9.23 -14.13 1.58
N LEU A 195 -8.64 -12.94 1.52
CA LEU A 195 -7.33 -12.75 0.91
C LEU A 195 -6.23 -13.44 1.73
N GLY A 196 -6.27 -13.31 3.06
CA GLY A 196 -5.32 -13.96 3.96
C GLY A 196 -5.37 -15.48 3.85
N ALA A 197 -6.58 -16.07 3.83
CA ALA A 197 -6.75 -17.51 3.59
C ALA A 197 -6.21 -17.92 2.21
N GLY A 198 -6.52 -17.16 1.15
CA GLY A 198 -5.99 -17.40 -0.19
C GLY A 198 -4.46 -17.35 -0.25
N MET A 199 -3.84 -16.33 0.37
CA MET A 199 -2.38 -16.21 0.45
C MET A 199 -1.75 -17.35 1.26
N GLY A 200 -2.35 -17.77 2.39
CA GLY A 200 -1.85 -18.87 3.21
C GLY A 200 -1.98 -20.22 2.52
N ILE A 201 -3.14 -20.52 1.95
CA ILE A 201 -3.42 -21.83 1.32
C ILE A 201 -2.64 -21.99 0.01
N TRP A 202 -2.74 -21.01 -0.88
CA TRP A 202 -2.11 -21.10 -2.20
C TRP A 202 -0.63 -20.68 -2.17
N GLY A 203 -0.26 -19.65 -1.41
CA GLY A 203 1.11 -19.20 -1.24
C GLY A 203 1.95 -20.08 -0.34
N GLY A 204 1.32 -20.94 0.48
CA GLY A 204 1.99 -21.80 1.44
C GLY A 204 2.84 -21.00 2.42
N MET A 205 4.05 -21.48 2.74
CA MET A 205 4.96 -20.80 3.68
C MET A 205 5.39 -19.41 3.20
N THR A 206 5.55 -19.22 1.90
CA THR A 206 5.85 -17.90 1.29
C THR A 206 4.72 -16.90 1.55
N GLY A 207 3.47 -17.32 1.35
CA GLY A 207 2.29 -16.51 1.64
C GLY A 207 2.12 -16.22 3.14
N MET A 208 2.39 -17.21 3.99
CA MET A 208 2.34 -17.03 5.45
C MET A 208 3.41 -16.07 5.96
N ALA A 209 4.63 -16.14 5.45
CA ALA A 209 5.69 -15.19 5.78
C ALA A 209 5.32 -13.76 5.37
N ALA A 210 4.75 -13.58 4.18
CA ALA A 210 4.25 -12.30 3.71
C ALA A 210 3.13 -11.74 4.62
N LEU A 211 2.18 -12.58 5.04
CA LEU A 211 1.12 -12.21 5.99
C LEU A 211 1.68 -11.82 7.37
N LEU A 212 2.66 -12.56 7.87
CA LEU A 212 3.34 -12.25 9.13
C LEU A 212 4.05 -10.89 9.04
N CYS A 213 4.80 -10.64 7.96
CA CYS A 213 5.46 -9.36 7.72
C CYS A 213 4.46 -8.21 7.64
N ALA A 214 3.33 -8.39 6.95
CA ALA A 214 2.26 -7.40 6.90
C ALA A 214 1.66 -7.12 8.29
N GLY A 215 1.43 -8.15 9.10
CA GLY A 215 0.94 -8.03 10.47
C GLY A 215 1.90 -7.27 11.39
N ILE A 216 3.20 -7.58 11.33
CA ILE A 216 4.25 -6.88 12.09
C ILE A 216 4.32 -5.41 11.64
N CYS A 217 4.30 -5.16 10.33
CA CYS A 217 4.29 -3.79 9.79
C CYS A 217 3.07 -3.01 10.28
N PHE A 218 1.88 -3.62 10.30
CA PHE A 218 0.64 -2.99 10.78
C PHE A 218 0.67 -2.68 12.28
N ALA A 219 1.19 -3.60 13.10
CA ALA A 219 1.38 -3.38 14.53
C ALA A 219 2.40 -2.24 14.79
N ARG A 220 3.52 -2.23 14.05
CA ARG A 220 4.51 -1.14 14.10
C ARG A 220 3.91 0.21 13.69
N TYR A 221 3.08 0.22 12.65
CA TYR A 221 2.37 1.41 12.19
C TYR A 221 1.44 1.97 13.28
N TYR A 222 0.65 1.11 13.93
CA TYR A 222 -0.20 1.51 15.06
C TYR A 222 0.61 2.14 16.19
N TRP A 223 1.68 1.47 16.60
CA TRP A 223 2.56 1.95 17.67
C TRP A 223 3.21 3.29 17.31
N MET A 224 3.78 3.39 16.13
CA MET A 224 4.48 4.58 15.62
C MET A 224 3.54 5.78 15.50
N SER A 225 2.38 5.59 14.86
CA SER A 225 1.40 6.66 14.65
C SER A 225 0.89 7.21 15.98
N ARG A 226 0.64 6.33 16.96
CA ARG A 226 0.16 6.73 18.29
C ARG A 226 1.21 7.48 19.11
N ASN A 227 2.43 6.95 19.15
CA ASN A 227 3.45 7.48 20.03
C ASN A 227 4.12 8.75 19.48
N TYR A 228 4.33 8.82 18.18
CA TYR A 228 5.05 9.96 17.57
C TYR A 228 4.13 11.05 17.01
N PHE A 229 2.90 10.71 16.65
CA PHE A 229 1.97 11.64 16.01
C PHE A 229 0.62 11.78 16.75
N GLY A 230 0.35 10.89 17.72
CA GLY A 230 -0.88 10.83 18.49
C GLY A 230 -2.07 10.25 17.73
N GLY A 231 -1.84 9.66 16.58
CA GLY A 231 -2.84 9.05 15.71
C GLY A 231 -2.39 9.06 14.26
N ILE A 232 -3.29 8.65 13.35
CA ILE A 232 -3.00 8.59 11.92
C ILE A 232 -3.32 9.89 11.18
N THR A 233 -2.58 10.13 10.08
CA THR A 233 -2.83 11.12 9.03
C THR A 233 -2.87 10.43 7.67
N GLY A 234 -3.16 11.17 6.58
CA GLY A 234 -3.07 10.67 5.20
C GLY A 234 -1.66 10.23 4.85
N ASP A 235 -0.66 11.03 5.22
CA ASP A 235 0.75 10.81 4.94
C ASP A 235 1.24 9.54 5.64
N LEU A 236 0.87 9.38 6.93
CA LEU A 236 1.16 8.17 7.69
C LEU A 236 0.50 6.92 7.11
N ALA A 237 -0.69 7.05 6.52
CA ALA A 237 -1.34 5.93 5.82
C ALA A 237 -0.62 5.58 4.51
N GLY A 238 -0.13 6.58 3.77
CA GLY A 238 0.75 6.40 2.60
C GLY A 238 2.08 5.74 2.97
N TYR A 239 2.72 6.22 4.04
CA TYR A 239 3.92 5.60 4.60
C TYR A 239 3.72 4.12 4.95
N PHE A 240 2.63 3.82 5.67
CA PHE A 240 2.29 2.44 6.02
C PHE A 240 2.15 1.57 4.78
N LEU A 241 1.47 2.05 3.76
CA LEU A 241 1.19 1.31 2.55
C LEU A 241 2.49 0.93 1.83
N GLN A 242 3.42 1.88 1.63
CA GLN A 242 4.72 1.62 1.02
C GLN A 242 5.55 0.64 1.85
N MET A 243 5.64 0.85 3.16
CA MET A 243 6.37 -0.06 4.06
C MET A 243 5.77 -1.47 4.06
N CYS A 244 4.44 -1.58 4.07
CA CYS A 244 3.74 -2.87 4.06
C CYS A 244 4.03 -3.65 2.77
N GLU A 245 3.99 -2.99 1.61
CA GLU A 245 4.33 -3.59 0.31
C GLU A 245 5.78 -4.07 0.27
N LEU A 246 6.72 -3.27 0.77
CA LEU A 246 8.13 -3.64 0.89
C LEU A 246 8.32 -4.87 1.80
N TRP A 247 7.69 -4.87 2.98
CA TRP A 247 7.83 -5.97 3.94
C TRP A 247 7.19 -7.27 3.43
N ILE A 248 6.06 -7.18 2.72
CA ILE A 248 5.41 -8.33 2.07
C ILE A 248 6.35 -8.95 1.02
N ALA A 249 6.90 -8.12 0.13
CA ALA A 249 7.81 -8.59 -0.91
C ALA A 249 9.10 -9.20 -0.30
N ALA A 250 9.71 -8.51 0.69
CA ALA A 250 10.89 -9.00 1.37
C ALA A 250 10.64 -10.32 2.12
N GLY A 251 9.51 -10.43 2.83
CA GLY A 251 9.13 -11.65 3.55
C GLY A 251 8.87 -12.83 2.59
N ALA A 252 8.22 -12.57 1.46
CA ALA A 252 7.98 -13.59 0.43
C ALA A 252 9.29 -14.10 -0.18
N VAL A 253 10.18 -13.18 -0.56
CA VAL A 253 11.48 -13.53 -1.16
C VAL A 253 12.38 -14.23 -0.14
N ALA A 254 12.45 -13.73 1.10
CA ALA A 254 13.27 -14.35 2.15
C ALA A 254 12.81 -15.80 2.45
N MET A 255 11.51 -16.03 2.56
CA MET A 255 10.98 -17.37 2.78
C MET A 255 11.26 -18.31 1.58
N ASP A 256 11.17 -17.80 0.36
CA ASP A 256 11.48 -18.56 -0.83
C ASP A 256 12.97 -18.98 -0.87
N VAL A 257 13.87 -18.10 -0.46
CA VAL A 257 15.30 -18.43 -0.30
C VAL A 257 15.48 -19.53 0.75
N VAL A 258 14.84 -19.42 1.91
CA VAL A 258 14.90 -20.45 2.96
C VAL A 258 14.43 -21.81 2.42
N LEU A 259 13.28 -21.84 1.71
CA LEU A 259 12.73 -23.07 1.15
C LEU A 259 13.57 -23.71 0.01
N LYS A 260 14.50 -22.96 -0.58
CA LYS A 260 15.44 -23.48 -1.59
C LYS A 260 16.72 -24.03 -0.97
N VAL A 261 17.06 -23.58 0.24
CA VAL A 261 18.30 -23.99 0.94
C VAL A 261 18.06 -25.22 1.80
N PHE A 262 16.85 -25.36 2.36
CA PHE A 262 16.43 -26.45 3.24
C PHE A 262 15.29 -27.27 2.62
#